data_d7b07a8ab7e98ad6f17541bd2e9f0810
#
_entry.id   d7b07a8ab7e98ad6f17541bd2e9f0810
#
_cell.length_a   1.000
_cell.length_b   1.000
_cell.length_c   1.000
_cell.angle_alpha   90.00
_cell.angle_beta   90.00
_cell.angle_gamma   90.00
#
_symmetry.space_group_name_H-M   'P 1'
#
loop_
_entity.id
_entity.type
_entity.pdbx_description
1 polymer ?
#
loop_
_entity_poly.entity_id
_entity_poly.type
_entity_poly.pdbx_seq_one_letter_code
_entity_poly.pdbx_strand_id
1 'polypeptide(L)'
;MHPMKKYIALAAAVLAFAAAAQDGPQLNLPRVKLTTGMHVIDAQVATTTEQRMTGLMFRQEMPQQEGMLFVFEYPSQQCFWMKNTLLPLAVAFVDDDGTIVNLDEMQPQTLNSHCSAKPVRYVLEMNKGWFSKKGIKAGTKLEGPPFK
;
A
#
# COMPACT_ATOMS: atom_id res chain seq x y z
N MET A 1 -30.79 -56.56 -37.69
CA MET A 1 -29.60 -56.19 -36.86
C MET A 1 -29.32 -54.69 -37.04
N HIS A 2 -29.61 -53.86 -36.04
CA HIS A 2 -29.25 -52.42 -36.07
C HIS A 2 -27.97 -52.27 -35.30
N PRO A 3 -26.98 -51.56 -35.83
CA PRO A 3 -25.76 -51.26 -35.06
C PRO A 3 -26.05 -50.19 -34.01
N MET A 4 -25.78 -50.51 -32.74
CA MET A 4 -25.84 -49.59 -31.63
C MET A 4 -24.73 -48.54 -31.81
N LYS A 5 -25.13 -47.26 -32.02
CA LYS A 5 -24.18 -46.13 -31.96
C LYS A 5 -23.80 -45.86 -30.52
N LYS A 6 -22.54 -46.11 -30.20
CA LYS A 6 -21.96 -45.74 -28.90
C LYS A 6 -21.74 -44.21 -28.91
N TYR A 7 -22.51 -43.48 -28.14
CA TYR A 7 -22.23 -42.06 -27.85
C TYR A 7 -21.18 -42.02 -26.76
N ILE A 8 -19.99 -41.59 -27.14
CA ILE A 8 -18.93 -41.25 -26.19
C ILE A 8 -19.24 -39.84 -25.68
N ALA A 9 -19.70 -39.74 -24.44
CA ALA A 9 -19.87 -38.48 -23.77
C ALA A 9 -18.49 -37.93 -23.33
N LEU A 10 -18.03 -36.90 -24.00
CA LEU A 10 -16.81 -36.19 -23.62
C LEU A 10 -17.15 -35.29 -22.44
N ALA A 11 -16.79 -35.70 -21.22
CA ALA A 11 -16.93 -34.87 -20.04
C ALA A 11 -15.80 -33.82 -20.06
N ALA A 12 -16.15 -32.58 -20.37
CA ALA A 12 -15.24 -31.45 -20.24
C ALA A 12 -15.05 -31.14 -18.76
N ALA A 13 -13.90 -31.49 -18.20
CA ALA A 13 -13.52 -31.08 -16.85
C ALA A 13 -13.20 -29.60 -16.87
N VAL A 14 -14.10 -28.77 -16.32
CA VAL A 14 -13.83 -27.34 -16.07
C VAL A 14 -12.93 -27.29 -14.86
N LEU A 15 -11.63 -27.07 -15.08
CA LEU A 15 -10.68 -26.72 -14.03
C LEU A 15 -10.98 -25.30 -13.57
N ALA A 16 -11.72 -25.16 -12.49
CA ALA A 16 -11.85 -23.89 -11.78
C ALA A 16 -10.49 -23.62 -11.09
N PHE A 17 -9.70 -22.73 -11.68
CA PHE A 17 -8.56 -22.15 -10.97
C PHE A 17 -9.13 -21.24 -9.87
N ALA A 18 -9.19 -21.77 -8.65
CA ALA A 18 -9.33 -20.92 -7.48
C ALA A 18 -8.06 -20.06 -7.42
N ALA A 19 -8.21 -18.75 -7.68
CA ALA A 19 -7.13 -17.81 -7.39
C ALA A 19 -6.92 -17.85 -5.88
N ALA A 20 -5.89 -18.57 -5.45
CA ALA A 20 -5.44 -18.53 -4.06
C ALA A 20 -5.04 -17.08 -3.77
N ALA A 21 -5.67 -16.45 -2.75
CA ALA A 21 -5.22 -15.20 -2.22
C ALA A 21 -3.74 -15.35 -1.84
N GLN A 22 -2.86 -14.53 -2.42
CA GLN A 22 -1.44 -14.62 -2.14
C GLN A 22 -1.20 -14.10 -0.71
N ASP A 23 -0.97 -15.01 0.23
CA ASP A 23 -0.58 -14.70 1.61
C ASP A 23 0.92 -14.33 1.65
N GLY A 24 1.33 -13.36 0.85
CA GLY A 24 2.72 -12.93 0.74
C GLY A 24 2.86 -11.44 0.44
N PRO A 25 4.09 -10.90 0.60
CA PRO A 25 4.34 -9.49 0.35
C PRO A 25 4.19 -9.14 -1.13
N GLN A 26 3.60 -7.97 -1.41
CA GLN A 26 3.64 -7.41 -2.76
C GLN A 26 4.92 -6.59 -2.95
N LEU A 27 5.72 -6.98 -3.95
CA LEU A 27 7.07 -6.42 -4.14
C LEU A 27 7.26 -5.73 -5.49
N ASN A 28 6.28 -5.82 -6.40
CA ASN A 28 6.44 -5.43 -7.81
C ASN A 28 5.51 -4.27 -8.24
N LEU A 29 5.13 -3.39 -7.31
CA LEU A 29 4.35 -2.20 -7.67
C LEU A 29 5.22 -1.17 -8.39
N PRO A 30 4.63 -0.33 -9.25
CA PRO A 30 5.32 0.81 -9.84
C PRO A 30 5.91 1.72 -8.77
N ARG A 31 7.00 2.41 -9.10
CA ARG A 31 7.71 3.29 -8.15
C ARG A 31 7.71 4.72 -8.62
N VAL A 32 7.70 5.63 -7.65
CA VAL A 32 7.93 7.06 -7.86
C VAL A 32 9.01 7.55 -6.93
N LYS A 33 9.72 8.58 -7.36
CA LYS A 33 10.65 9.31 -6.50
C LYS A 33 9.97 10.55 -5.95
N LEU A 34 9.97 10.67 -4.63
CA LEU A 34 9.53 11.86 -3.93
C LEU A 34 10.73 12.49 -3.25
N THR A 35 10.68 13.80 -3.07
CA THR A 35 11.72 14.54 -2.36
C THR A 35 11.11 15.42 -1.28
N THR A 36 11.87 15.63 -0.23
CA THR A 36 11.59 16.66 0.77
C THR A 36 12.93 17.22 1.26
N GLY A 37 13.19 18.49 0.95
CA GLY A 37 14.52 19.06 1.13
C GLY A 37 15.57 18.24 0.35
N MET A 38 16.62 17.79 1.05
CA MET A 38 17.67 16.95 0.47
C MET A 38 17.36 15.44 0.51
N HIS A 39 16.25 15.05 1.11
CA HIS A 39 15.90 13.63 1.29
C HIS A 39 15.14 13.11 0.08
N VAL A 40 15.52 11.92 -0.40
CA VAL A 40 14.87 11.22 -1.50
C VAL A 40 14.16 9.99 -0.97
N ILE A 41 12.93 9.80 -1.40
CA ILE A 41 12.09 8.64 -1.09
C ILE A 41 11.86 7.86 -2.38
N ASP A 42 12.10 6.56 -2.34
CA ASP A 42 11.73 5.62 -3.40
C ASP A 42 10.48 4.87 -2.95
N ALA A 43 9.32 5.33 -3.41
CA ALA A 43 8.03 4.79 -2.97
C ALA A 43 7.40 3.90 -4.03
N GLN A 44 6.96 2.71 -3.63
CA GLN A 44 6.02 1.93 -4.43
C GLN A 44 4.63 2.57 -4.35
N VAL A 45 3.86 2.50 -5.44
CA VAL A 45 2.56 3.17 -5.55
C VAL A 45 1.44 2.14 -5.56
N ALA A 46 0.59 2.19 -4.54
CA ALA A 46 -0.60 1.35 -4.43
C ALA A 46 -1.83 2.17 -4.87
N THR A 47 -2.45 1.78 -5.98
CA THR A 47 -3.57 2.51 -6.58
C THR A 47 -4.87 1.73 -6.63
N THR A 48 -4.83 0.40 -6.62
CA THR A 48 -6.05 -0.41 -6.60
C THR A 48 -6.48 -0.72 -5.16
N THR A 49 -7.75 -1.06 -4.98
CA THR A 49 -8.26 -1.48 -3.67
C THR A 49 -7.45 -2.64 -3.09
N GLU A 50 -7.14 -3.64 -3.90
CA GLU A 50 -6.35 -4.80 -3.47
C GLU A 50 -4.93 -4.42 -3.05
N GLN A 51 -4.26 -3.57 -3.84
CA GLN A 51 -2.92 -3.08 -3.52
C GLN A 51 -2.90 -2.28 -2.21
N ARG A 52 -3.89 -1.41 -2.01
CA ARG A 52 -4.00 -0.62 -0.77
C ARG A 52 -4.33 -1.49 0.44
N MET A 53 -5.17 -2.50 0.28
CA MET A 53 -5.51 -3.43 1.37
C MET A 53 -4.31 -4.28 1.78
N THR A 54 -3.50 -4.73 0.84
CA THR A 54 -2.27 -5.48 1.12
C THR A 54 -1.18 -4.58 1.71
N GLY A 55 -0.99 -3.40 1.14
CA GLY A 55 0.02 -2.45 1.60
C GLY A 55 1.39 -3.09 1.80
N LEU A 56 1.99 -2.88 2.95
CA LEU A 56 3.29 -3.44 3.36
C LEU A 56 3.17 -4.74 4.18
N MET A 57 2.01 -5.40 4.16
CA MET A 57 1.81 -6.67 4.85
C MET A 57 2.87 -7.71 4.45
N PHE A 58 3.26 -8.55 5.40
CA PHE A 58 4.15 -9.70 5.24
C PHE A 58 5.59 -9.38 4.86
N ARG A 59 5.99 -8.12 4.75
CA ARG A 59 7.40 -7.77 4.53
C ARG A 59 8.23 -8.00 5.78
N GLN A 60 9.41 -8.60 5.61
CA GLN A 60 10.36 -8.81 6.69
C GLN A 60 11.40 -7.69 6.77
N GLU A 61 11.62 -6.99 5.66
CA GLU A 61 12.58 -5.88 5.55
C GLU A 61 12.11 -4.85 4.53
N MET A 62 12.59 -3.63 4.69
CA MET A 62 12.43 -2.55 3.72
C MET A 62 13.60 -1.58 3.88
N PRO A 63 14.34 -1.26 2.79
CA PRO A 63 15.41 -0.28 2.84
C PRO A 63 14.94 1.06 3.41
N GLN A 64 15.84 1.81 4.08
CA GLN A 64 15.48 3.01 4.84
C GLN A 64 14.83 4.11 4.00
N GLN A 65 15.25 4.28 2.74
CA GLN A 65 14.71 5.30 1.84
C GLN A 65 13.50 4.82 1.05
N GLU A 66 13.07 3.59 1.24
CA GLU A 66 11.89 3.06 0.57
C GLU A 66 10.64 3.17 1.42
N GLY A 67 9.51 3.24 0.74
CA GLY A 67 8.21 3.26 1.36
C GLY A 67 7.10 2.90 0.39
N MET A 68 5.86 3.15 0.78
CA MET A 68 4.69 2.95 -0.06
C MET A 68 3.79 4.17 -0.03
N LEU A 69 3.47 4.68 -1.22
CA LEU A 69 2.52 5.75 -1.43
C LEU A 69 1.16 5.14 -1.82
N PHE A 70 0.17 5.35 -0.98
CA PHE A 70 -1.21 4.95 -1.23
C PHE A 70 -1.94 6.10 -1.89
N VAL A 71 -2.58 5.82 -3.02
CA VAL A 71 -3.32 6.81 -3.82
C VAL A 71 -4.79 6.42 -3.83
N PHE A 72 -5.64 7.32 -3.36
CA PHE A 72 -7.10 7.15 -3.34
C PHE A 72 -7.74 8.03 -4.42
N GLU A 73 -8.91 7.62 -4.90
CA GLU A 73 -9.62 8.32 -5.98
C GLU A 73 -10.18 9.68 -5.53
N TYR A 74 -10.61 9.76 -4.24
CA TYR A 74 -11.24 10.95 -3.66
C TYR A 74 -10.63 11.26 -2.30
N PRO A 75 -10.61 12.55 -1.88
CA PRO A 75 -10.29 12.89 -0.51
C PRO A 75 -11.34 12.30 0.43
N SER A 76 -10.88 11.57 1.45
CA SER A 76 -11.70 11.13 2.58
C SER A 76 -10.82 10.93 3.80
N GLN A 77 -11.41 10.79 4.98
CA GLN A 77 -10.62 10.41 6.14
C GLN A 77 -10.07 9.01 5.90
N GLN A 78 -8.74 8.89 5.88
CA GLN A 78 -8.04 7.62 5.72
C GLN A 78 -7.61 7.12 7.09
N CYS A 79 -7.90 5.85 7.37
CA CYS A 79 -7.50 5.19 8.60
C CYS A 79 -6.73 3.92 8.27
N PHE A 80 -5.55 3.77 8.86
CA PHE A 80 -4.64 2.65 8.62
C PHE A 80 -4.46 1.83 9.89
N TRP A 81 -4.25 0.54 9.72
CA TRP A 81 -3.91 -0.41 10.77
C TRP A 81 -2.67 -1.20 10.42
N MET A 82 -2.15 -1.98 11.36
CA MET A 82 -0.94 -2.77 11.21
C MET A 82 -1.19 -4.27 11.17
N LYS A 83 -2.39 -4.69 10.73
CA LYS A 83 -2.71 -6.11 10.56
C LYS A 83 -1.74 -6.76 9.58
N ASN A 84 -1.22 -7.94 9.92
CA ASN A 84 -0.25 -8.70 9.12
C ASN A 84 1.00 -7.90 8.71
N THR A 85 1.29 -6.82 9.40
CA THR A 85 2.42 -5.94 9.09
C THR A 85 3.50 -6.13 10.14
N LEU A 86 4.62 -6.71 9.73
CA LEU A 86 5.71 -7.14 10.60
C LEU A 86 6.69 -6.01 10.91
N LEU A 87 6.82 -5.06 9.99
CA LEU A 87 7.71 -3.91 10.14
C LEU A 87 7.06 -2.82 10.99
N PRO A 88 7.78 -2.23 11.94
CA PRO A 88 7.33 -0.99 12.57
C PRO A 88 7.40 0.14 11.53
N LEU A 89 6.33 0.91 11.40
CA LEU A 89 6.15 1.92 10.36
C LEU A 89 5.86 3.29 10.94
N ALA A 90 6.11 4.31 10.14
CA ALA A 90 5.59 5.66 10.30
C ALA A 90 4.65 5.96 9.15
N VAL A 91 3.55 6.64 9.42
CA VAL A 91 2.55 7.04 8.42
C VAL A 91 2.45 8.56 8.35
N ALA A 92 2.43 9.09 7.13
CA ALA A 92 2.15 10.49 6.84
C ALA A 92 0.90 10.59 5.97
N PHE A 93 -0.06 11.39 6.40
CA PHE A 93 -1.25 11.72 5.63
C PHE A 93 -0.99 13.03 4.88
N VAL A 94 -1.23 13.03 3.57
CA VAL A 94 -0.68 14.06 2.67
C VAL A 94 -1.77 14.68 1.81
N ASP A 95 -1.77 16.00 1.75
CA ASP A 95 -2.65 16.79 0.88
C ASP A 95 -2.28 16.66 -0.60
N ASP A 96 -3.18 17.09 -1.48
CA ASP A 96 -3.00 17.04 -2.93
C ASP A 96 -1.76 17.81 -3.42
N ASP A 97 -1.32 18.82 -2.70
CA ASP A 97 -0.12 19.59 -3.02
C ASP A 97 1.18 19.02 -2.43
N GLY A 98 1.10 17.89 -1.74
CA GLY A 98 2.24 17.26 -1.08
C GLY A 98 2.48 17.70 0.36
N THR A 99 1.67 18.60 0.91
CA THR A 99 1.81 19.02 2.31
C THR A 99 1.38 17.91 3.27
N ILE A 100 2.25 17.58 4.22
CA ILE A 100 1.92 16.60 5.27
C ILE A 100 0.91 17.23 6.24
N VAL A 101 -0.24 16.59 6.38
CA VAL A 101 -1.33 17.00 7.28
C VAL A 101 -1.02 16.59 8.71
N ASN A 102 -0.73 15.32 8.91
CA ASN A 102 -0.36 14.74 10.19
C ASN A 102 0.44 13.45 9.99
N LEU A 103 1.12 13.03 11.05
CA LEU A 103 1.98 11.85 11.09
C LEU A 103 1.66 11.02 12.32
N ASP A 104 1.94 9.73 12.25
CA ASP A 104 1.86 8.82 13.39
C ASP A 104 2.90 7.72 13.27
N GLU A 105 3.25 7.11 14.40
CA GLU A 105 4.07 5.91 14.50
C GLU A 105 3.17 4.70 14.75
N MET A 106 3.45 3.58 14.09
CA MET A 106 2.56 2.42 14.11
C MET A 106 3.31 1.17 14.53
N GLN A 107 2.76 0.48 15.54
CA GLN A 107 3.33 -0.77 16.08
C GLN A 107 2.96 -1.97 15.21
N PRO A 108 3.91 -2.91 14.96
CA PRO A 108 3.63 -4.13 14.21
C PRO A 108 2.46 -4.91 14.78
N GLN A 109 1.67 -5.53 13.89
CA GLN A 109 0.62 -6.49 14.24
C GLN A 109 -0.50 -5.94 15.14
N THR A 110 -0.70 -4.63 15.18
CA THR A 110 -1.78 -4.00 15.94
C THR A 110 -2.97 -3.66 15.04
N LEU A 111 -4.17 -3.61 15.62
CA LEU A 111 -5.42 -3.39 14.89
C LEU A 111 -6.04 -2.02 15.16
N ASN A 112 -5.48 -1.22 16.05
CA ASN A 112 -5.94 0.13 16.29
C ASN A 112 -5.76 1.01 15.05
N SER A 113 -6.67 1.94 14.83
CA SER A 113 -6.66 2.82 13.68
C SER A 113 -5.77 4.05 13.89
N HIS A 114 -5.01 4.39 12.85
CA HIS A 114 -4.26 5.64 12.72
C HIS A 114 -4.88 6.42 11.57
N CYS A 115 -5.45 7.59 11.87
CA CYS A 115 -6.32 8.28 10.92
C CYS A 115 -5.78 9.65 10.53
N SER A 116 -6.13 10.08 9.31
CA SER A 116 -5.88 11.46 8.88
C SER A 116 -6.70 12.46 9.69
N ALA A 117 -6.11 13.60 10.00
CA ALA A 117 -6.77 14.69 10.74
C ALA A 117 -7.84 15.40 9.90
N LYS A 118 -7.76 15.27 8.59
CA LYS A 118 -8.75 15.78 7.62
C LYS A 118 -8.79 14.86 6.40
N PRO A 119 -9.77 15.00 5.48
CA PRO A 119 -9.81 14.22 4.25
C PRO A 119 -8.55 14.39 3.41
N VAL A 120 -7.96 13.28 2.97
CA VAL A 120 -6.78 13.22 2.10
C VAL A 120 -6.92 12.14 1.03
N ARG A 121 -6.18 12.29 -0.08
CA ARG A 121 -6.06 11.28 -1.13
C ARG A 121 -4.76 10.50 -1.07
N TYR A 122 -3.77 10.98 -0.34
CA TYR A 122 -2.44 10.39 -0.31
C TYR A 122 -2.02 10.03 1.10
N VAL A 123 -1.41 8.85 1.22
CA VAL A 123 -0.83 8.37 2.47
C VAL A 123 0.53 7.76 2.16
N LEU A 124 1.55 8.16 2.90
CA LEU A 124 2.92 7.65 2.73
C LEU A 124 3.34 6.89 3.98
N GLU A 125 3.68 5.62 3.81
CA GLU A 125 4.29 4.80 4.86
C GLU A 125 5.78 4.65 4.62
N MET A 126 6.57 4.86 5.68
CA MET A 126 8.02 4.69 5.73
C MET A 126 8.38 3.82 6.94
N ASN A 127 9.63 3.38 7.04
CA ASN A 127 10.12 2.76 8.26
C ASN A 127 9.92 3.70 9.46
N LYS A 128 9.62 3.11 10.62
CA LYS A 128 9.46 3.86 11.87
C LYS A 128 10.67 4.76 12.13
N GLY A 129 10.40 5.99 12.53
CA GLY A 129 11.42 6.98 12.83
C GLY A 129 11.99 7.71 11.62
N TRP A 130 11.61 7.34 10.38
CA TRP A 130 12.17 7.98 9.19
C TRP A 130 11.90 9.49 9.17
N PHE A 131 10.66 9.90 9.42
CA PHE A 131 10.30 11.33 9.44
C PHE A 131 10.93 12.06 10.62
N SER A 132 10.81 11.51 11.81
CA SER A 132 11.29 12.17 13.04
C SER A 132 12.80 12.35 13.06
N LYS A 133 13.58 11.36 12.59
CA LYS A 133 15.05 11.45 12.50
C LYS A 133 15.51 12.54 11.54
N LYS A 134 14.70 12.91 10.56
CA LYS A 134 15.00 13.94 9.55
C LYS A 134 14.37 15.28 9.86
N GLY A 135 13.69 15.42 11.01
CA GLY A 135 13.01 16.62 11.40
C GLY A 135 11.80 16.98 10.54
N ILE A 136 11.23 15.98 9.84
CA ILE A 136 10.05 16.15 9.00
C ILE A 136 8.79 16.05 9.86
N LYS A 137 7.95 17.05 9.80
CA LYS A 137 6.72 17.20 10.60
C LYS A 137 5.54 17.63 9.74
N ALA A 138 4.36 17.68 10.35
CA ALA A 138 3.18 18.29 9.73
C ALA A 138 3.50 19.69 9.20
N GLY A 139 3.01 20.02 8.02
CA GLY A 139 3.32 21.25 7.30
C GLY A 139 4.52 21.14 6.35
N THR A 140 5.36 20.13 6.48
CA THR A 140 6.45 19.88 5.52
C THR A 140 5.85 19.41 4.19
N LYS A 141 6.43 19.89 3.08
CA LYS A 141 5.99 19.56 1.73
C LYS A 141 6.82 18.45 1.10
N LEU A 142 6.15 17.44 0.59
CA LEU A 142 6.72 16.45 -0.32
C LEU A 142 6.57 16.95 -1.76
N GLU A 143 7.59 16.70 -2.58
CA GLU A 143 7.59 17.08 -3.99
C GLU A 143 7.75 15.84 -4.88
N GLY A 144 7.24 15.93 -6.10
CA GLY A 144 7.28 14.86 -7.09
C GLY A 144 5.89 14.32 -7.43
N PRO A 145 5.80 13.44 -8.45
CA PRO A 145 4.51 12.84 -8.82
C PRO A 145 3.92 12.05 -7.64
N PRO A 146 2.60 12.10 -7.39
CA PRO A 146 1.55 12.78 -8.15
C PRO A 146 1.20 14.19 -7.64
N PHE A 147 1.98 14.76 -6.75
CA PHE A 147 1.67 16.06 -6.14
C PHE A 147 1.77 17.21 -7.17
N LYS A 148 0.92 18.21 -7.00
CA LYS A 148 0.81 19.36 -7.91
C LYS A 148 1.22 20.67 -7.21
#